data_adb8e35bd6bbba42a20ce8bd5fbebd22
#
_entry.id   adb8e35bd6bbba42a20ce8bd5fbebd22
#
_cell.length_a   1.000
_cell.length_b   1.000
_cell.length_c   1.000
_cell.angle_alpha   90.00
_cell.angle_beta   90.00
_cell.angle_gamma   90.00
#
_symmetry.space_group_name_H-M   'P 1'
#
loop_
_entity.id
_entity.type
_entity.pdbx_description
1 polymer ?
#
loop_
_entity_poly.entity_id
_entity_poly.type
_entity_poly.pdbx_seq_one_letter_code
_entity_poly.pdbx_strand_id
1 'polypeptide(L)'
;MTRVSGSCLTIAIGAIAMALLFAQPRLAYAGEGSSPGQVNASPMVESISDTLAFISWTTQNPGGTILHYAVVHYGKDPNHLDLTAESPTRINQGHREMVFRVRMGDLQPGTTYYYKVSSRQADGISDPATSAVNQFTTRSTNRMSGEK
;
A
#
# COMPACT_ATOMS: atom_id res chain seq x y z
N MET A 1 50.50 -37.15 -74.72
CA MET A 1 50.34 -35.72 -74.62
C MET A 1 49.08 -35.44 -73.81
N THR A 2 49.18 -35.24 -72.52
CA THR A 2 48.04 -34.73 -71.73
C THR A 2 48.59 -34.18 -70.41
N ARG A 3 48.50 -32.87 -70.26
CA ARG A 3 48.93 -32.15 -69.07
C ARG A 3 47.86 -32.28 -67.97
N VAL A 4 48.29 -32.75 -66.83
CA VAL A 4 47.46 -32.69 -65.61
C VAL A 4 47.81 -31.41 -64.84
N SER A 5 46.84 -30.48 -64.73
CA SER A 5 46.98 -29.27 -63.97
C SER A 5 46.56 -29.56 -62.56
N GLY A 6 47.45 -29.41 -61.58
CA GLY A 6 47.14 -29.53 -60.15
C GLY A 6 46.55 -28.22 -59.61
N SER A 7 45.32 -28.30 -59.13
CA SER A 7 44.70 -27.19 -58.35
C SER A 7 45.13 -27.33 -56.92
N CYS A 8 45.78 -26.27 -56.41
CA CYS A 8 46.13 -26.10 -55.01
C CYS A 8 44.93 -25.59 -54.26
N LEU A 9 44.41 -26.39 -53.33
CA LEU A 9 43.27 -26.06 -52.48
C LEU A 9 43.79 -25.32 -51.25
N THR A 10 43.63 -24.01 -51.23
CA THR A 10 43.96 -23.19 -50.09
C THR A 10 42.81 -23.27 -49.11
N ILE A 11 42.98 -23.89 -47.92
CA ILE A 11 42.04 -23.93 -46.83
C ILE A 11 42.24 -22.66 -46.06
N ALA A 12 41.25 -21.69 -46.16
CA ALA A 12 41.16 -20.53 -45.33
C ALA A 12 40.51 -20.93 -44.00
N ILE A 13 41.29 -20.94 -42.94
CA ILE A 13 40.79 -21.13 -41.58
C ILE A 13 40.18 -19.77 -41.13
N GLY A 14 38.88 -19.66 -41.27
CA GLY A 14 38.12 -18.55 -40.74
C GLY A 14 38.01 -18.66 -39.21
N ALA A 15 38.69 -17.79 -38.48
CA ALA A 15 38.48 -17.64 -37.04
C ALA A 15 37.13 -16.99 -36.78
N ILE A 16 36.18 -17.79 -36.35
CA ILE A 16 34.89 -17.27 -35.83
C ILE A 16 35.14 -16.74 -34.45
N ALA A 17 35.33 -15.42 -34.33
CA ALA A 17 35.31 -14.72 -33.03
C ALA A 17 33.85 -14.66 -32.54
N MET A 18 33.51 -15.62 -31.69
CA MET A 18 32.21 -15.64 -30.98
C MET A 18 32.24 -14.57 -29.90
N ALA A 19 31.73 -13.37 -30.22
CA ALA A 19 31.52 -12.31 -29.26
C ALA A 19 30.38 -12.74 -28.33
N LEU A 20 30.72 -13.27 -27.16
CA LEU A 20 29.81 -13.44 -26.05
C LEU A 20 29.40 -12.05 -25.55
N LEU A 21 28.26 -11.56 -26.02
CA LEU A 21 27.57 -10.45 -25.40
C LEU A 21 27.10 -10.93 -24.00
N PHE A 22 27.86 -10.63 -22.98
CA PHE A 22 27.38 -10.67 -21.62
C PHE A 22 26.31 -9.59 -21.46
N ALA A 23 25.06 -9.97 -21.63
CA ALA A 23 23.94 -9.16 -21.19
C ALA A 23 24.04 -9.04 -19.66
N GLN A 24 24.63 -7.95 -19.19
CA GLN A 24 24.62 -7.59 -17.78
C GLN A 24 23.16 -7.37 -17.39
N PRO A 25 22.59 -8.11 -16.43
CA PRO A 25 21.32 -7.73 -15.86
C PRO A 25 21.56 -6.38 -15.18
N ARG A 26 21.06 -5.32 -15.80
CA ARG A 26 20.93 -4.04 -15.10
C ARG A 26 19.93 -4.30 -14.00
N LEU A 27 20.42 -4.44 -12.77
CA LEU A 27 19.61 -4.23 -11.59
C LEU A 27 19.06 -2.81 -11.74
N ALA A 28 17.85 -2.72 -12.25
CA ALA A 28 17.07 -1.53 -12.11
C ALA A 28 16.88 -1.36 -10.59
N TYR A 29 17.66 -0.47 -10.00
CA TYR A 29 17.36 0.08 -8.69
C TYR A 29 16.07 0.86 -8.91
N ALA A 30 14.93 0.16 -8.71
CA ALA A 30 13.66 0.81 -8.54
C ALA A 30 13.81 1.64 -7.27
N GLY A 31 14.16 2.91 -7.44
CA GLY A 31 13.99 3.87 -6.38
C GLY A 31 12.54 3.74 -5.95
N GLU A 32 12.31 3.37 -4.70
CA GLU A 32 10.99 3.38 -4.07
C GLU A 32 10.52 4.83 -3.98
N GLY A 33 10.14 5.38 -5.13
CA GLY A 33 9.36 6.59 -5.21
C GLY A 33 7.96 6.22 -4.75
N SER A 34 7.69 6.38 -3.45
CA SER A 34 6.34 6.23 -2.93
C SER A 34 5.41 7.15 -3.70
N SER A 35 4.39 6.58 -4.34
CA SER A 35 3.37 7.35 -5.05
C SER A 35 2.63 8.27 -4.08
N PRO A 36 2.24 9.50 -4.50
CA PRO A 36 1.42 10.37 -3.68
C PRO A 36 0.19 9.64 -3.16
N GLY A 37 -0.13 9.80 -1.87
CA GLY A 37 -1.27 9.13 -1.24
C GLY A 37 -1.04 7.66 -0.85
N GLN A 38 0.13 7.08 -1.13
CA GLN A 38 0.43 5.72 -0.71
C GLN A 38 0.49 5.61 0.82
N VAL A 39 -0.15 4.58 1.38
CA VAL A 39 -0.05 4.26 2.80
C VAL A 39 1.35 3.71 3.08
N ASN A 40 2.17 4.51 3.76
CA ASN A 40 3.58 4.17 4.04
C ASN A 40 3.76 3.19 5.18
N ALA A 41 2.79 3.18 6.10
CA ALA A 41 2.79 2.29 7.25
C ALA A 41 1.43 1.61 7.38
N SER A 42 1.43 0.37 7.87
CA SER A 42 0.16 -0.31 8.19
C SER A 42 -0.65 0.55 9.15
N PRO A 43 -1.97 0.67 8.94
CA PRO A 43 -2.84 1.36 9.88
C PRO A 43 -2.72 0.75 11.27
N MET A 44 -2.67 1.60 12.29
CA MET A 44 -2.58 1.16 13.68
C MET A 44 -3.82 1.56 14.46
N VAL A 45 -4.19 0.74 15.41
CA VAL A 45 -5.22 1.05 16.40
C VAL A 45 -4.56 1.73 17.58
N GLU A 46 -4.77 3.04 17.71
CA GLU A 46 -4.18 3.84 18.82
C GLU A 46 -4.84 3.53 20.16
N SER A 47 -6.16 3.36 20.15
CA SER A 47 -6.91 3.04 21.35
C SER A 47 -8.20 2.30 21.02
N ILE A 48 -8.63 1.44 21.94
CA ILE A 48 -9.87 0.66 21.83
C ILE A 48 -10.56 0.69 23.20
N SER A 49 -11.86 0.99 23.19
CA SER A 49 -12.79 0.74 24.30
C SER A 49 -13.80 -0.34 23.91
N ASP A 50 -14.87 -0.43 24.68
CA ASP A 50 -16.01 -1.32 24.39
C ASP A 50 -16.85 -0.86 23.18
N THR A 51 -16.97 0.47 22.99
CA THR A 51 -17.82 1.07 21.95
C THR A 51 -17.10 2.04 21.03
N LEU A 52 -15.78 2.22 21.20
CA LEU A 52 -15.01 3.24 20.51
C LEU A 52 -13.62 2.71 20.12
N ALA A 53 -13.15 3.06 18.92
CA ALA A 53 -11.76 2.88 18.49
C ALA A 53 -11.23 4.12 17.78
N PHE A 54 -9.92 4.34 17.87
CA PHE A 54 -9.19 5.31 17.07
C PHE A 54 -8.21 4.58 16.17
N ILE A 55 -8.30 4.86 14.87
CA ILE A 55 -7.40 4.33 13.85
C ILE A 55 -6.56 5.47 13.31
N SER A 56 -5.25 5.26 13.17
CA SER A 56 -4.36 6.20 12.51
C SER A 56 -3.44 5.51 11.51
N TRP A 57 -2.99 6.29 10.53
CA TRP A 57 -2.01 5.85 9.53
C TRP A 57 -1.26 7.03 8.94
N THR A 58 -0.10 6.77 8.37
CA THR A 58 0.72 7.76 7.68
C THR A 58 0.72 7.48 6.19
N THR A 59 0.58 8.54 5.40
CA THR A 59 0.72 8.47 3.94
C THR A 59 1.75 9.46 3.44
N GLN A 60 2.23 9.28 2.21
CA GLN A 60 2.80 10.40 1.46
C GLN A 60 1.73 11.48 1.32
N ASN A 61 2.16 12.75 1.36
CA ASN A 61 1.24 13.87 1.16
C ASN A 61 0.56 13.72 -0.22
N PRO A 62 -0.77 13.55 -0.27
CA PRO A 62 -1.46 13.32 -1.52
C PRO A 62 -1.50 14.55 -2.43
N GLY A 63 -1.19 15.75 -1.90
CA GLY A 63 -1.36 17.01 -2.62
C GLY A 63 -2.83 17.35 -2.88
N GLY A 64 -3.11 18.18 -3.89
CA GLY A 64 -4.47 18.54 -4.26
C GLY A 64 -5.11 19.57 -3.34
N THR A 65 -6.34 19.32 -2.89
CA THR A 65 -7.07 20.25 -2.01
C THR A 65 -6.49 20.27 -0.61
N ILE A 66 -6.62 21.42 0.10
CA ILE A 66 -6.13 21.55 1.49
C ILE A 66 -6.96 20.67 2.44
N LEU A 67 -8.24 20.46 2.15
CA LEU A 67 -9.11 19.63 2.97
C LEU A 67 -9.23 18.23 2.36
N HIS A 68 -8.88 17.24 3.16
CA HIS A 68 -9.06 15.81 2.87
C HIS A 68 -9.96 15.17 3.91
N TYR A 69 -10.52 14.05 3.57
CA TYR A 69 -11.23 13.17 4.50
C TYR A 69 -10.46 11.87 4.64
N ALA A 70 -10.07 11.56 5.85
CA ALA A 70 -9.61 10.26 6.25
C ALA A 70 -10.80 9.32 6.32
N VAL A 71 -10.73 8.14 5.70
CA VAL A 71 -11.86 7.21 5.56
C VAL A 71 -11.47 5.83 6.07
N VAL A 72 -12.29 5.27 6.95
CA VAL A 72 -12.19 3.87 7.40
C VAL A 72 -13.45 3.15 6.96
N HIS A 73 -13.30 2.17 6.08
CA HIS A 73 -14.36 1.21 5.77
C HIS A 73 -14.22 0.03 6.71
N TYR A 74 -15.31 -0.40 7.35
CA TYR A 74 -15.23 -1.47 8.34
C TYR A 74 -16.51 -2.31 8.37
N GLY A 75 -16.39 -3.50 8.96
CA GLY A 75 -17.47 -4.45 9.10
C GLY A 75 -17.10 -5.61 10.01
N LYS A 76 -18.00 -6.54 10.23
CA LYS A 76 -17.77 -7.77 11.01
C LYS A 76 -17.29 -8.94 10.14
N ASP A 77 -17.32 -8.78 8.83
CA ASP A 77 -16.85 -9.74 7.84
C ASP A 77 -15.74 -9.08 7.01
N PRO A 78 -14.57 -9.71 6.84
CA PRO A 78 -13.45 -9.15 6.07
C PRO A 78 -13.79 -8.91 4.59
N ASN A 79 -14.79 -9.58 4.05
CA ASN A 79 -15.26 -9.43 2.67
C ASN A 79 -16.37 -8.37 2.51
N HIS A 80 -16.97 -7.91 3.63
CA HIS A 80 -18.07 -6.96 3.64
C HIS A 80 -17.80 -5.83 4.65
N LEU A 81 -17.21 -4.75 4.14
CA LEU A 81 -16.87 -3.56 4.92
C LEU A 81 -17.84 -2.43 4.59
N ASP A 82 -19.11 -2.64 4.93
CA ASP A 82 -20.24 -1.79 4.51
C ASP A 82 -20.40 -0.52 5.34
N LEU A 83 -19.75 -0.45 6.51
CA LEU A 83 -19.78 0.71 7.39
C LEU A 83 -18.60 1.64 7.08
N THR A 84 -18.82 2.93 7.28
CA THR A 84 -17.80 3.94 7.02
C THR A 84 -17.73 4.95 8.18
N ALA A 85 -16.51 5.26 8.60
CA ALA A 85 -16.21 6.38 9.49
C ALA A 85 -15.26 7.34 8.78
N GLU A 86 -15.50 8.64 8.92
CA GLU A 86 -14.71 9.67 8.26
C GLU A 86 -14.27 10.76 9.26
N SER A 87 -13.13 11.38 8.96
CA SER A 87 -12.63 12.53 9.72
C SER A 87 -12.01 13.56 8.77
N PRO A 88 -12.42 14.83 8.84
CA PRO A 88 -11.80 15.87 8.05
C PRO A 88 -10.38 16.14 8.55
N THR A 89 -9.44 16.28 7.64
CA THR A 89 -8.03 16.55 7.92
C THR A 89 -7.54 17.66 6.99
N ARG A 90 -6.95 18.71 7.57
CA ARG A 90 -6.27 19.72 6.76
C ARG A 90 -4.84 19.26 6.51
N ILE A 91 -4.47 19.14 5.24
CA ILE A 91 -3.10 18.80 4.87
C ILE A 91 -2.22 20.06 4.85
N ASN A 92 -0.96 19.89 5.26
CA ASN A 92 0.06 20.91 5.07
C ASN A 92 0.87 20.55 3.82
N GLN A 93 0.70 21.34 2.77
CA GLN A 93 1.36 21.09 1.47
C GLN A 93 2.89 21.13 1.53
N GLY A 94 3.48 21.72 2.58
CA GLY A 94 4.92 21.74 2.82
C GLY A 94 5.48 20.47 3.48
N HIS A 95 4.63 19.57 3.95
CA HIS A 95 5.06 18.33 4.58
C HIS A 95 5.09 17.19 3.57
N ARG A 96 6.08 16.31 3.66
CA ARG A 96 6.21 15.15 2.79
C ARG A 96 5.22 14.04 3.15
N GLU A 97 4.84 13.97 4.42
CA GLU A 97 3.97 12.95 4.97
C GLU A 97 2.82 13.59 5.74
N MET A 98 1.71 12.88 5.77
CA MET A 98 0.51 13.23 6.50
C MET A 98 0.08 12.10 7.40
N VAL A 99 -0.36 12.43 8.60
CA VAL A 99 -0.99 11.48 9.52
C VAL A 99 -2.49 11.69 9.48
N PHE A 100 -3.20 10.65 9.15
CA PHE A 100 -4.66 10.60 9.24
C PHE A 100 -5.08 9.90 10.53
N ARG A 101 -6.19 10.34 11.11
CA ARG A 101 -6.75 9.78 12.32
C ARG A 101 -8.27 9.81 12.26
N VAL A 102 -8.91 8.67 12.49
CA VAL A 102 -10.36 8.52 12.45
C VAL A 102 -10.86 7.94 13.76
N ARG A 103 -11.93 8.52 14.29
CA ARG A 103 -12.69 8.00 15.40
C ARG A 103 -13.84 7.14 14.88
N MET A 104 -13.87 5.89 15.28
CA MET A 104 -14.99 4.97 15.05
C MET A 104 -15.80 4.86 16.32
N GLY A 105 -17.08 5.20 16.27
CA GLY A 105 -18.01 5.13 17.39
C GLY A 105 -19.09 4.09 17.19
N ASP A 106 -19.94 3.93 18.20
CA ASP A 106 -21.13 3.06 18.18
C ASP A 106 -20.80 1.59 17.86
N LEU A 107 -19.60 1.16 18.26
CA LEU A 107 -19.14 -0.22 18.11
C LEU A 107 -19.82 -1.10 19.16
N GLN A 108 -19.96 -2.38 18.85
CA GLN A 108 -20.48 -3.37 19.80
C GLN A 108 -19.33 -3.89 20.68
N PRO A 109 -19.55 -4.04 22.00
CA PRO A 109 -18.56 -4.61 22.91
C PRO A 109 -18.18 -6.06 22.56
N GLY A 110 -16.95 -6.43 22.82
CA GLY A 110 -16.43 -7.79 22.63
C GLY A 110 -16.51 -8.29 21.20
N THR A 111 -16.52 -7.37 20.23
CA THR A 111 -16.76 -7.67 18.80
C THR A 111 -15.51 -7.43 17.98
N THR A 112 -15.18 -8.39 17.11
CA THR A 112 -14.10 -8.23 16.13
C THR A 112 -14.62 -7.47 14.92
N TYR A 113 -13.88 -6.43 14.53
CA TYR A 113 -14.11 -5.63 13.34
C TYR A 113 -12.91 -5.76 12.39
N TYR A 114 -13.22 -5.90 11.12
CA TYR A 114 -12.26 -5.82 10.01
C TYR A 114 -12.36 -4.43 9.40
N TYR A 115 -11.24 -3.86 8.97
CA TYR A 115 -11.21 -2.52 8.42
C TYR A 115 -10.10 -2.33 7.39
N LYS A 116 -10.31 -1.39 6.49
CA LYS A 116 -9.30 -0.83 5.59
C LYS A 116 -9.39 0.69 5.61
N VAL A 117 -8.27 1.37 5.33
CA VAL A 117 -8.19 2.82 5.33
C VAL A 117 -7.92 3.36 3.93
N SER A 118 -8.44 4.53 3.67
CA SER A 118 -8.21 5.33 2.47
C SER A 118 -8.34 6.81 2.80
N SER A 119 -8.11 7.67 1.83
CA SER A 119 -8.43 9.09 1.93
C SER A 119 -9.05 9.60 0.64
N ARG A 120 -9.72 10.74 0.72
CA ARG A 120 -10.29 11.44 -0.43
C ARG A 120 -10.19 12.94 -0.26
N GLN A 121 -10.15 13.66 -1.36
CA GLN A 121 -10.18 15.11 -1.39
C GLN A 121 -11.58 15.64 -1.07
N ALA A 122 -11.68 16.93 -0.74
CA ALA A 122 -12.96 17.58 -0.45
C ALA A 122 -13.93 17.60 -1.64
N ASP A 123 -13.42 17.56 -2.85
CA ASP A 123 -14.19 17.47 -4.12
C ASP A 123 -14.69 16.04 -4.42
N GLY A 124 -14.38 15.07 -3.56
CA GLY A 124 -14.80 13.67 -3.69
C GLY A 124 -13.81 12.79 -4.45
N ILE A 125 -12.73 13.34 -4.99
CA ILE A 125 -11.70 12.53 -5.65
C ILE A 125 -10.98 11.67 -4.61
N SER A 126 -11.04 10.36 -4.80
CA SER A 126 -10.34 9.41 -3.92
C SER A 126 -8.84 9.44 -4.18
N ASP A 127 -8.05 9.42 -3.11
CA ASP A 127 -6.62 9.20 -3.23
C ASP A 127 -6.36 7.72 -3.63
N PRO A 128 -5.32 7.45 -4.42
CA PRO A 128 -5.13 6.13 -5.05
C PRO A 128 -4.81 5.01 -4.08
N ALA A 129 -4.40 5.34 -2.85
CA ALA A 129 -3.93 4.35 -1.89
C ALA A 129 -5.00 3.88 -0.93
N THR A 130 -5.12 2.57 -0.84
CA THR A 130 -5.96 1.88 0.14
C THR A 130 -5.11 0.83 0.86
N SER A 131 -5.27 0.69 2.18
CA SER A 131 -4.56 -0.35 2.93
C SER A 131 -5.11 -1.75 2.63
N ALA A 132 -4.35 -2.79 3.02
CA ALA A 132 -4.89 -4.12 3.20
C ALA A 132 -5.98 -4.12 4.29
N VAL A 133 -6.75 -5.21 4.36
CA VAL A 133 -7.71 -5.42 5.45
C VAL A 133 -6.96 -5.76 6.73
N ASN A 134 -7.29 -5.06 7.80
CA ASN A 134 -6.79 -5.25 9.16
C ASN A 134 -7.94 -5.61 10.08
N GLN A 135 -7.66 -5.97 11.33
CA GLN A 135 -8.70 -6.28 12.31
C GLN A 135 -8.36 -5.76 13.70
N PHE A 136 -9.37 -5.53 14.50
CA PHE A 136 -9.26 -5.32 15.94
C PHE A 136 -10.50 -5.88 16.66
N THR A 137 -10.41 -6.07 17.98
CA THR A 137 -11.55 -6.50 18.79
C THR A 137 -11.80 -5.47 19.88
N THR A 138 -13.03 -4.99 20.00
CA THR A 138 -13.48 -4.09 21.08
C THR A 138 -13.41 -4.79 22.43
N ARG A 139 -13.25 -4.01 23.48
CA ARG A 139 -13.27 -4.55 24.85
C ARG A 139 -14.66 -5.05 25.19
N SER A 140 -14.73 -6.15 25.95
CA SER A 140 -15.99 -6.60 26.54
C SER A 140 -16.43 -5.64 27.64
N THR A 141 -17.72 -5.35 27.75
CA THR A 141 -18.28 -4.65 28.90
C THR A 141 -18.11 -5.54 30.13
N ASN A 142 -17.19 -5.16 31.02
CA ASN A 142 -17.07 -5.80 32.34
C ASN A 142 -18.26 -5.30 33.17
N ARG A 143 -19.40 -5.98 33.09
CA ARG A 143 -20.48 -5.78 34.04
C ARG A 143 -19.96 -6.38 35.35
N MET A 144 -19.42 -5.53 36.24
CA MET A 144 -19.25 -5.93 37.63
C MET A 144 -20.63 -6.35 38.14
N SER A 145 -20.84 -7.66 38.23
CA SER A 145 -21.95 -8.22 38.97
C SER A 145 -21.71 -7.80 40.40
N GLY A 146 -22.41 -6.72 40.83
CA GLY A 146 -22.43 -6.37 42.23
C GLY A 146 -23.02 -7.52 43.02
N GLU A 147 -22.12 -8.25 43.65
CA GLU A 147 -22.48 -9.18 44.69
C GLU A 147 -23.11 -8.36 45.84
N LYS A 148 -24.36 -8.64 46.10
CA LYS A 148 -25.07 -8.19 47.30
C LYS A 148 -24.76 -9.11 48.45
#